data_c8031ff5ed995afc973f0938bf53473e
#
_entry.id   c8031ff5ed995afc973f0938bf53473e
#
_cell.length_a   1.000
_cell.length_b   1.000
_cell.length_c   1.000
_cell.angle_alpha   90.00
_cell.angle_beta   90.00
_cell.angle_gamma   90.00
#
_symmetry.space_group_name_H-M   'P 1'
#
loop_
_entity.id
_entity.type
_entity.pdbx_description
1 polymer ?
#
loop_
_entity_poly.entity_id
_entity_poly.type
_entity_poly.pdbx_seq_one_letter_code
_entity_poly.pdbx_strand_id
1 'polypeptide(L)'
;MANVVVVGSQWGDEGKGKIVDWLSNRADVVVRFQGGHNAGHTLVVDGVTYKLSLLPSGVVRGGKLSVIGNGVVLDPWAFLSEVERIKSQGVLVTPENLIISESASLILPIHSELDGIRENRVDGIKIGTTKRGIGPAYEDKVARRSIRVCDLEDENHLFSRLENLLHHHNALRRGLGHPETKVDELHKKLLEIAPKIIPFISPVWNALDEARQNDKKILFEGAQGAMLDIDHGTYPFVTSSNTIAGQAAAGSGVGPSALNYVLGITKAYTTRVGEGPFPTELHDNVGQRLGERGHEFGTVTGRQRRCGWFDAVMVKQAITTSGITGISLTKLDVLDGMEELKICIAYKLDGVTLKRLPANASAQARVEPIYESLPGWNGSTRGARSWAELPAEAVKYVRRVEELIGCPVSMVSTSPEREDVILMRDPFKG
;
A
#
# COMPACT_ATOMS: atom_id res chain seq x y z
N MET A 1 -20.41 15.28 0.23
CA MET A 1 -18.93 15.43 0.14
C MET A 1 -18.34 14.14 -0.41
N ALA A 2 -17.21 14.21 -1.10
CA ALA A 2 -16.62 13.00 -1.71
C ALA A 2 -15.80 12.22 -0.67
N ASN A 3 -15.97 10.89 -0.65
CA ASN A 3 -15.03 10.00 0.00
C ASN A 3 -13.86 9.73 -0.95
N VAL A 4 -12.65 9.69 -0.41
CA VAL A 4 -11.42 9.58 -1.20
C VAL A 4 -10.75 8.25 -0.94
N VAL A 5 -10.42 7.52 -2.01
CA VAL A 5 -9.59 6.32 -1.94
C VAL A 5 -8.21 6.65 -2.48
N VAL A 6 -7.17 6.36 -1.71
CA VAL A 6 -5.77 6.53 -2.13
C VAL A 6 -5.15 5.17 -2.43
N VAL A 7 -4.68 4.97 -3.65
CA VAL A 7 -3.98 3.75 -4.08
C VAL A 7 -2.66 4.10 -4.76
N GLY A 8 -1.66 3.22 -4.66
CA GLY A 8 -0.47 3.31 -5.49
C GLY A 8 -0.74 2.78 -6.89
N SER A 9 -0.27 3.47 -7.93
CA SER A 9 -0.49 3.07 -9.33
C SER A 9 0.66 2.24 -9.92
N GLN A 10 1.73 2.04 -9.17
CA GLN A 10 2.94 1.33 -9.59
C GLN A 10 3.21 0.13 -8.67
N TRP A 11 4.46 -0.15 -8.29
CA TRP A 11 4.84 -1.25 -7.38
C TRP A 11 5.00 -0.84 -5.92
N GLY A 12 4.24 0.15 -5.45
CA GLY A 12 4.41 0.70 -4.11
C GLY A 12 5.53 1.74 -4.05
N ASP A 13 5.73 2.29 -2.84
CA ASP A 13 6.76 3.32 -2.58
C ASP A 13 6.64 4.60 -3.43
N GLU A 14 5.43 4.88 -3.98
CA GLU A 14 5.15 6.06 -4.79
C GLU A 14 5.15 7.38 -3.99
N GLY A 15 5.42 7.34 -2.69
CA GLY A 15 5.34 8.51 -1.83
C GLY A 15 3.93 8.76 -1.26
N LYS A 16 3.12 7.70 -1.16
CA LYS A 16 1.76 7.75 -0.60
C LYS A 16 1.69 8.42 0.77
N GLY A 17 2.66 8.15 1.65
CA GLY A 17 2.66 8.66 3.01
C GLY A 17 2.49 10.17 3.10
N LYS A 18 3.21 10.96 2.29
CA LYS A 18 3.09 12.42 2.23
C LYS A 18 1.68 12.86 1.83
N ILE A 19 1.14 12.25 0.78
CA ILE A 19 -0.18 12.64 0.22
C ILE A 19 -1.31 12.21 1.16
N VAL A 20 -1.21 11.02 1.74
CA VAL A 20 -2.16 10.52 2.75
C VAL A 20 -2.12 11.43 4.00
N ASP A 21 -0.93 11.83 4.45
CA ASP A 21 -0.80 12.78 5.55
C ASP A 21 -1.48 14.13 5.25
N TRP A 22 -1.23 14.67 4.06
CA TRP A 22 -1.88 15.91 3.63
C TRP A 22 -3.41 15.77 3.56
N LEU A 23 -3.93 14.66 3.03
CA LEU A 23 -5.37 14.38 2.94
C LEU A 23 -5.97 14.06 4.32
N SER A 24 -5.27 13.30 5.17
CA SER A 24 -5.76 12.90 6.50
C SER A 24 -6.07 14.10 7.39
N ASN A 25 -5.34 15.21 7.22
CA ASN A 25 -5.64 16.46 7.94
C ASN A 25 -7.04 17.01 7.61
N ARG A 26 -7.56 16.69 6.44
CA ARG A 26 -8.84 17.18 5.88
C ARG A 26 -9.98 16.15 5.98
N ALA A 27 -9.67 14.92 6.37
CA ALA A 27 -10.63 13.85 6.60
C ALA A 27 -11.11 13.83 8.06
N ASP A 28 -12.31 13.33 8.29
CA ASP A 28 -12.85 13.04 9.61
C ASP A 28 -12.57 11.60 10.04
N VAL A 29 -12.53 10.69 9.07
CA VAL A 29 -12.28 9.25 9.25
C VAL A 29 -11.16 8.79 8.31
N VAL A 30 -10.21 7.99 8.81
CA VAL A 30 -9.14 7.40 8.01
C VAL A 30 -9.16 5.88 8.16
N VAL A 31 -9.28 5.17 7.04
CA VAL A 31 -9.53 3.72 6.99
C VAL A 31 -8.39 2.99 6.31
N ARG A 32 -7.74 2.04 7.00
CA ARG A 32 -6.90 1.01 6.39
C ARG A 32 -7.79 -0.16 5.97
N PHE A 33 -7.79 -0.54 4.72
CA PHE A 33 -8.74 -1.52 4.19
C PHE A 33 -8.09 -2.81 3.68
N GLN A 34 -6.74 -2.91 3.63
CA GLN A 34 -6.03 -4.10 3.17
C GLN A 34 -4.57 -4.12 3.65
N GLY A 35 -3.88 -5.24 3.42
CA GLY A 35 -2.50 -5.45 3.83
C GLY A 35 -2.40 -5.81 5.31
N GLY A 36 -1.28 -5.53 5.90
CA GLY A 36 -0.98 -5.75 7.30
C GLY A 36 0.18 -4.85 7.73
N HIS A 37 0.94 -5.27 8.71
CA HIS A 37 2.08 -4.52 9.22
C HIS A 37 3.36 -4.63 8.34
N ASN A 38 3.25 -5.21 7.14
CA ASN A 38 4.33 -5.30 6.15
C ASN A 38 4.59 -3.98 5.39
N ALA A 39 3.63 -3.05 5.38
CA ALA A 39 3.77 -1.76 4.74
C ALA A 39 4.05 -0.69 5.81
N GLY A 40 5.23 -0.09 5.77
CA GLY A 40 5.58 1.02 6.65
C GLY A 40 5.53 2.36 5.92
N HIS A 41 5.05 3.40 6.59
CA HIS A 41 5.15 4.77 6.10
C HIS A 41 5.55 5.71 7.23
N THR A 42 6.18 6.81 6.86
CA THR A 42 6.65 7.82 7.81
C THR A 42 5.83 9.09 7.62
N LEU A 43 5.36 9.65 8.73
CA LEU A 43 4.68 10.93 8.80
C LEU A 43 5.51 11.89 9.63
N VAL A 44 5.48 13.17 9.28
CA VAL A 44 6.05 14.24 10.12
C VAL A 44 4.92 15.19 10.48
N VAL A 45 4.56 15.24 11.75
CA VAL A 45 3.49 16.10 12.28
C VAL A 45 4.09 16.98 13.36
N ASP A 46 4.01 18.29 13.19
CA ASP A 46 4.52 19.30 14.13
C ASP A 46 5.98 19.05 14.54
N GLY A 47 6.83 18.64 13.57
CA GLY A 47 8.24 18.35 13.77
C GLY A 47 8.54 16.97 14.38
N VAL A 48 7.54 16.21 14.77
CA VAL A 48 7.68 14.84 15.29
C VAL A 48 7.53 13.81 14.18
N THR A 49 8.46 12.87 14.12
CA THR A 49 8.45 11.79 13.13
C THR A 49 7.75 10.55 13.69
N TYR A 50 6.68 10.13 13.02
CA TYR A 50 5.93 8.91 13.31
C TYR A 50 6.16 7.87 12.24
N LYS A 51 6.56 6.67 12.63
CA LYS A 51 6.70 5.51 11.72
C LYS A 51 5.51 4.60 11.96
N LEU A 52 4.56 4.54 11.03
CA LEU A 52 3.38 3.70 11.11
C LEU A 52 3.52 2.49 10.19
N SER A 53 2.99 1.35 10.63
CA SER A 53 2.97 0.11 9.85
C SER A 53 1.54 -0.43 9.68
N LEU A 54 0.79 -0.52 10.78
CA LEU A 54 -0.56 -1.07 10.83
C LEU A 54 -1.60 0.02 11.10
N LEU A 55 -1.26 0.98 11.97
CA LEU A 55 -2.17 2.06 12.33
C LEU A 55 -2.44 3.00 11.14
N PRO A 56 -3.70 3.45 10.95
CA PRO A 56 -4.03 4.46 9.94
C PRO A 56 -3.33 5.78 10.21
N SER A 57 -3.02 6.54 9.15
CA SER A 57 -2.35 7.85 9.25
C SER A 57 -3.11 8.88 10.10
N GLY A 58 -4.42 8.70 10.25
CA GLY A 58 -5.26 9.58 11.08
C GLY A 58 -4.96 9.52 12.57
N VAL A 59 -4.36 8.43 13.06
CA VAL A 59 -4.16 8.18 14.50
C VAL A 59 -3.30 9.24 15.19
N VAL A 60 -2.33 9.80 14.45
CA VAL A 60 -1.42 10.84 14.98
C VAL A 60 -2.01 12.25 14.98
N ARG A 61 -3.31 12.36 14.63
CA ARG A 61 -4.03 13.65 14.55
C ARG A 61 -5.25 13.62 15.44
N GLY A 62 -5.36 14.56 16.34
CA GLY A 62 -6.52 14.67 17.25
C GLY A 62 -7.84 14.86 16.50
N GLY A 63 -8.94 14.40 17.10
CA GLY A 63 -10.31 14.62 16.63
C GLY A 63 -10.71 13.81 15.40
N LYS A 64 -9.98 12.75 15.05
CA LYS A 64 -10.26 11.86 13.90
C LYS A 64 -10.50 10.44 14.36
N LEU A 65 -11.39 9.75 13.65
CA LEU A 65 -11.58 8.31 13.81
C LEU A 65 -10.64 7.55 12.88
N SER A 66 -9.80 6.70 13.43
CA SER A 66 -8.94 5.77 12.70
C SER A 66 -9.56 4.38 12.69
N VAL A 67 -9.58 3.74 11.53
CA VAL A 67 -10.30 2.48 11.33
C VAL A 67 -9.40 1.44 10.68
N ILE A 68 -9.32 0.25 11.28
CA ILE A 68 -8.71 -0.94 10.68
C ILE A 68 -9.84 -1.83 10.17
N GLY A 69 -10.00 -1.91 8.85
CA GLY A 69 -11.07 -2.65 8.20
C GLY A 69 -10.86 -4.16 8.17
N ASN A 70 -11.91 -4.90 7.82
CA ASN A 70 -11.92 -6.37 7.72
C ASN A 70 -11.02 -6.93 6.63
N GLY A 71 -10.58 -6.11 5.68
CA GLY A 71 -9.63 -6.51 4.63
C GLY A 71 -8.19 -6.59 5.12
N VAL A 72 -7.87 -5.99 6.26
CA VAL A 72 -6.54 -6.08 6.89
C VAL A 72 -6.35 -7.44 7.56
N VAL A 73 -5.12 -7.97 7.52
CA VAL A 73 -4.69 -9.05 8.40
C VAL A 73 -3.86 -8.45 9.54
N LEU A 74 -4.32 -8.66 10.77
CA LEU A 74 -3.86 -7.96 11.96
C LEU A 74 -2.94 -8.86 12.79
N ASP A 75 -1.68 -8.48 12.94
CA ASP A 75 -0.81 -9.06 13.95
C ASP A 75 -1.10 -8.34 15.29
N PRO A 76 -1.71 -9.03 16.28
CA PRO A 76 -2.15 -8.38 17.50
C PRO A 76 -0.98 -7.92 18.40
N TRP A 77 0.16 -8.59 18.36
CA TRP A 77 1.36 -8.17 19.10
C TRP A 77 2.02 -6.96 18.46
N ALA A 78 2.14 -6.95 17.12
CA ALA A 78 2.63 -5.80 16.38
C ALA A 78 1.72 -4.59 16.57
N PHE A 79 0.39 -4.78 16.59
CA PHE A 79 -0.58 -3.73 16.88
C PHE A 79 -0.35 -3.11 18.25
N LEU A 80 -0.30 -3.93 19.31
CA LEU A 80 -0.07 -3.42 20.67
C LEU A 80 1.27 -2.71 20.80
N SER A 81 2.34 -3.26 20.22
CA SER A 81 3.65 -2.62 20.23
C SER A 81 3.63 -1.27 19.51
N GLU A 82 2.92 -1.17 18.38
CA GLU A 82 2.80 0.10 17.64
C GLU A 82 1.98 1.12 18.43
N VAL A 83 0.87 0.72 19.05
CA VAL A 83 0.05 1.57 19.92
C VAL A 83 0.87 2.13 21.09
N GLU A 84 1.61 1.29 21.81
CA GLU A 84 2.44 1.74 22.92
C GLU A 84 3.54 2.70 22.47
N ARG A 85 4.18 2.43 21.34
CA ARG A 85 5.20 3.33 20.77
C ARG A 85 4.62 4.71 20.43
N ILE A 86 3.43 4.75 19.82
CA ILE A 86 2.77 6.02 19.46
C ILE A 86 2.29 6.77 20.71
N LYS A 87 1.76 6.05 21.72
CA LYS A 87 1.44 6.64 23.02
C LYS A 87 2.67 7.25 23.71
N SER A 88 3.82 6.59 23.67
CA SER A 88 5.06 7.13 24.23
C SER A 88 5.56 8.40 23.53
N GLN A 89 5.08 8.67 22.32
CA GLN A 89 5.31 9.91 21.57
C GLN A 89 4.26 10.99 21.84
N GLY A 90 3.37 10.79 22.84
CA GLY A 90 2.37 11.76 23.25
C GLY A 90 1.03 11.69 22.50
N VAL A 91 0.82 10.68 21.64
CA VAL A 91 -0.45 10.51 20.91
C VAL A 91 -1.45 9.74 21.77
N LEU A 92 -2.65 10.27 21.91
CA LEU A 92 -3.75 9.57 22.57
C LEU A 92 -4.33 8.52 21.62
N VAL A 93 -4.29 7.25 22.04
CA VAL A 93 -4.91 6.12 21.29
C VAL A 93 -5.88 5.41 22.23
N THR A 94 -7.16 5.51 21.92
CA THR A 94 -8.27 4.95 22.72
C THR A 94 -9.33 4.32 21.80
N PRO A 95 -10.27 3.52 22.34
CA PRO A 95 -11.38 2.96 21.56
C PRO A 95 -12.30 4.01 20.89
N GLU A 96 -12.29 5.25 21.38
CA GLU A 96 -13.08 6.33 20.80
C GLU A 96 -12.46 6.91 19.52
N ASN A 97 -11.14 6.77 19.33
CA ASN A 97 -10.45 7.33 18.17
C ASN A 97 -9.76 6.28 17.27
N LEU A 98 -9.74 5.01 17.69
CA LEU A 98 -9.26 3.88 16.90
C LEU A 98 -10.19 2.68 17.09
N ILE A 99 -10.69 2.14 15.97
CA ILE A 99 -11.50 0.92 15.97
C ILE A 99 -10.95 -0.12 15.01
N ILE A 100 -11.17 -1.39 15.34
CA ILE A 100 -10.77 -2.56 14.56
C ILE A 100 -12.01 -3.34 14.18
N SER A 101 -12.11 -3.73 12.90
CA SER A 101 -13.22 -4.58 12.48
C SER A 101 -13.22 -5.92 13.22
N GLU A 102 -14.36 -6.26 13.81
CA GLU A 102 -14.63 -7.57 14.42
C GLU A 102 -14.28 -8.74 13.50
N SER A 103 -14.42 -8.54 12.17
CA SER A 103 -14.19 -9.55 11.13
C SER A 103 -12.77 -9.57 10.57
N ALA A 104 -11.84 -8.75 11.07
CA ALA A 104 -10.45 -8.79 10.64
C ALA A 104 -9.78 -10.10 11.06
N SER A 105 -8.97 -10.69 10.17
CA SER A 105 -8.24 -11.93 10.45
C SER A 105 -6.95 -11.66 11.20
N LEU A 106 -6.61 -12.50 12.18
CA LEU A 106 -5.37 -12.38 12.93
C LEU A 106 -4.19 -13.04 12.20
N ILE A 107 -3.04 -12.39 12.28
CA ILE A 107 -1.75 -13.01 12.00
C ILE A 107 -1.24 -13.62 13.31
N LEU A 108 -0.93 -14.91 13.27
CA LEU A 108 -0.40 -15.66 14.40
C LEU A 108 1.07 -16.00 14.16
N PRO A 109 1.87 -16.32 15.19
CA PRO A 109 3.29 -16.67 15.04
C PRO A 109 3.55 -17.75 13.99
N ILE A 110 2.66 -18.75 13.88
CA ILE A 110 2.74 -19.82 12.89
C ILE A 110 2.73 -19.30 11.42
N HIS A 111 2.07 -18.18 11.17
CA HIS A 111 2.02 -17.56 9.82
C HIS A 111 3.39 -16.98 9.46
N SER A 112 4.03 -16.26 10.38
CA SER A 112 5.37 -15.69 10.16
C SER A 112 6.44 -16.79 10.02
N GLU A 113 6.33 -17.86 10.81
CA GLU A 113 7.20 -19.02 10.69
C GLU A 113 7.05 -19.69 9.32
N LEU A 114 5.82 -19.96 8.88
CA LEU A 114 5.54 -20.55 7.57
C LEU A 114 6.03 -19.68 6.41
N ASP A 115 5.82 -18.37 6.49
CA ASP A 115 6.31 -17.40 5.51
C ASP A 115 7.86 -17.47 5.42
N GLY A 116 8.53 -17.50 6.58
CA GLY A 116 9.98 -17.68 6.66
C GLY A 116 10.48 -19.01 6.07
N ILE A 117 9.79 -20.13 6.36
CA ILE A 117 10.14 -21.45 5.83
C ILE A 117 10.03 -21.45 4.30
N ARG A 118 8.93 -20.91 3.75
CA ARG A 118 8.68 -20.86 2.31
C ARG A 118 9.71 -20.00 1.58
N GLU A 119 10.03 -18.81 2.13
CA GLU A 119 10.99 -17.89 1.52
C GLU A 119 12.44 -18.36 1.58
N ASN A 120 12.79 -19.23 2.55
CA ASN A 120 14.13 -19.77 2.72
C ASN A 120 14.37 -21.07 1.94
N ARG A 121 13.40 -21.61 1.21
CA ARG A 121 13.58 -22.85 0.42
C ARG A 121 14.64 -22.66 -0.65
N VAL A 122 15.53 -23.66 -0.78
CA VAL A 122 16.63 -23.65 -1.77
C VAL A 122 16.08 -23.78 -3.20
N ASP A 123 15.05 -24.60 -3.39
CA ASP A 123 14.48 -24.96 -4.70
C ASP A 123 13.18 -24.23 -5.02
N GLY A 124 12.86 -23.14 -4.31
CA GLY A 124 11.62 -22.37 -4.48
C GLY A 124 11.80 -21.05 -5.20
N ILE A 125 10.72 -20.56 -5.83
CA ILE A 125 10.65 -19.16 -6.31
C ILE A 125 10.67 -18.25 -5.09
N LYS A 126 11.69 -17.42 -4.97
CA LYS A 126 11.75 -16.38 -3.94
C LYS A 126 10.92 -15.19 -4.40
N ILE A 127 9.90 -14.85 -3.61
CA ILE A 127 9.02 -13.71 -3.89
C ILE A 127 9.61 -12.41 -3.33
N GLY A 128 10.47 -12.52 -2.31
CA GLY A 128 11.04 -11.38 -1.59
C GLY A 128 10.10 -10.88 -0.50
N THR A 129 9.42 -11.78 0.21
CA THR A 129 8.47 -11.45 1.27
C THR A 129 9.16 -10.77 2.46
N THR A 130 8.38 -10.09 3.28
CA THR A 130 8.85 -9.49 4.55
C THR A 130 8.95 -10.50 5.68
N LYS A 131 8.55 -11.76 5.47
CA LYS A 131 8.48 -12.85 6.45
C LYS A 131 7.61 -12.52 7.68
N ARG A 132 6.59 -11.69 7.48
CA ARG A 132 5.66 -11.25 8.53
C ARG A 132 4.35 -12.04 8.55
N GLY A 133 4.26 -13.13 7.79
CA GLY A 133 3.09 -14.00 7.79
C GLY A 133 1.86 -13.47 7.07
N ILE A 134 2.01 -12.42 6.25
CA ILE A 134 0.88 -11.79 5.54
C ILE A 134 0.22 -12.79 4.59
N GLY A 135 1.02 -13.43 3.72
CA GLY A 135 0.51 -14.43 2.76
C GLY A 135 -0.22 -15.59 3.42
N PRO A 136 0.42 -16.31 4.38
CA PRO A 136 -0.23 -17.39 5.10
C PRO A 136 -1.51 -16.98 5.85
N ALA A 137 -1.60 -15.76 6.39
CA ALA A 137 -2.81 -15.27 7.04
C ALA A 137 -3.96 -15.03 6.04
N TYR A 138 -3.67 -14.48 4.84
CA TYR A 138 -4.66 -14.38 3.75
C TYR A 138 -5.07 -15.75 3.22
N GLU A 139 -4.14 -16.71 3.10
CA GLU A 139 -4.42 -18.09 2.75
C GLU A 139 -5.43 -18.71 3.72
N ASP A 140 -5.24 -18.54 5.02
CA ASP A 140 -6.16 -19.01 6.04
C ASP A 140 -7.51 -18.31 6.02
N LYS A 141 -7.54 -17.00 5.74
CA LYS A 141 -8.77 -16.23 5.57
C LYS A 141 -9.64 -16.82 4.44
N VAL A 142 -9.05 -17.04 3.27
CA VAL A 142 -9.76 -17.58 2.10
C VAL A 142 -10.17 -19.04 2.31
N ALA A 143 -9.33 -19.82 3.02
CA ALA A 143 -9.63 -21.19 3.41
C ALA A 143 -10.66 -21.29 4.57
N ARG A 144 -11.12 -20.18 5.12
CA ARG A 144 -12.13 -20.08 6.20
C ARG A 144 -11.72 -20.75 7.53
N ARG A 145 -10.40 -20.84 7.79
CA ARG A 145 -9.85 -21.36 9.04
C ARG A 145 -9.14 -20.31 9.90
N SER A 146 -9.06 -19.03 9.42
CA SER A 146 -8.44 -17.96 10.19
C SER A 146 -9.14 -17.71 11.52
N ILE A 147 -8.39 -17.28 12.51
CA ILE A 147 -8.91 -16.67 13.73
C ILE A 147 -9.24 -15.21 13.40
N ARG A 148 -10.44 -14.76 13.77
CA ARG A 148 -10.86 -13.36 13.64
C ARG A 148 -10.71 -12.61 14.95
N VAL A 149 -10.70 -11.29 14.89
CA VAL A 149 -10.58 -10.44 16.08
C VAL A 149 -11.71 -10.69 17.07
N CYS A 150 -12.96 -10.90 16.59
CA CYS A 150 -14.10 -11.23 17.45
C CYS A 150 -13.98 -12.59 18.16
N ASP A 151 -13.19 -13.53 17.64
CA ASP A 151 -13.00 -14.83 18.31
C ASP A 151 -12.27 -14.67 19.66
N LEU A 152 -11.60 -13.53 19.91
CA LEU A 152 -10.97 -13.20 21.20
C LEU A 152 -11.96 -12.97 22.34
N GLU A 153 -13.25 -12.76 22.04
CA GLU A 153 -14.30 -12.46 23.04
C GLU A 153 -14.84 -13.73 23.73
N ASP A 154 -14.62 -14.92 23.13
CA ASP A 154 -15.08 -16.21 23.67
C ASP A 154 -13.92 -17.20 23.74
N GLU A 155 -13.44 -17.44 24.96
CA GLU A 155 -12.28 -18.30 25.24
C GLU A 155 -12.47 -19.74 24.74
N ASN A 156 -13.66 -20.33 24.95
CA ASN A 156 -13.93 -21.72 24.55
C ASN A 156 -14.04 -21.84 23.03
N HIS A 157 -14.69 -20.88 22.39
CA HIS A 157 -14.79 -20.82 20.94
C HIS A 157 -13.40 -20.62 20.30
N LEU A 158 -12.61 -19.69 20.85
CA LEU A 158 -11.24 -19.45 20.40
C LEU A 158 -10.38 -20.73 20.46
N PHE A 159 -10.49 -21.50 21.56
CA PHE A 159 -9.76 -22.76 21.69
C PHE A 159 -10.11 -23.73 20.57
N SER A 160 -11.40 -23.98 20.33
CA SER A 160 -11.87 -24.90 19.27
C SER A 160 -11.45 -24.42 17.87
N ARG A 161 -11.45 -23.09 17.63
CA ARG A 161 -10.97 -22.50 16.37
C ARG A 161 -9.48 -22.75 16.18
N LEU A 162 -8.68 -22.60 17.25
CA LEU A 162 -7.24 -22.86 17.22
C LEU A 162 -6.91 -24.34 16.97
N GLU A 163 -7.66 -25.27 17.57
CA GLU A 163 -7.50 -26.70 17.28
C GLU A 163 -7.69 -27.00 15.79
N ASN A 164 -8.75 -26.46 15.20
CA ASN A 164 -9.04 -26.65 13.76
C ASN A 164 -7.94 -26.04 12.88
N LEU A 165 -7.49 -24.82 13.19
CA LEU A 165 -6.40 -24.15 12.49
C LEU A 165 -5.10 -24.96 12.59
N LEU A 166 -4.72 -25.37 13.80
CA LEU A 166 -3.47 -26.10 14.06
C LEU A 166 -3.49 -27.53 13.52
N HIS A 167 -4.66 -28.18 13.40
CA HIS A 167 -4.76 -29.45 12.70
C HIS A 167 -4.16 -29.37 11.28
N HIS A 168 -4.52 -28.34 10.53
CA HIS A 168 -3.98 -28.08 9.18
C HIS A 168 -2.48 -27.71 9.23
N HIS A 169 -2.13 -26.72 10.04
CA HIS A 169 -0.76 -26.22 10.08
C HIS A 169 0.24 -27.25 10.62
N ASN A 170 -0.15 -28.06 11.59
CA ASN A 170 0.71 -29.11 12.13
C ASN A 170 0.94 -30.23 11.12
N ALA A 171 -0.07 -30.58 10.29
CA ALA A 171 0.15 -31.53 9.19
C ALA A 171 1.18 -30.99 8.18
N LEU A 172 1.10 -29.69 7.84
CA LEU A 172 2.07 -29.04 6.96
C LEU A 172 3.46 -28.95 7.61
N ARG A 173 3.54 -28.60 8.88
CA ARG A 173 4.81 -28.53 9.64
C ARG A 173 5.52 -29.86 9.69
N ARG A 174 4.81 -30.98 9.98
CA ARG A 174 5.37 -32.31 9.91
C ARG A 174 5.96 -32.67 8.55
N GLY A 175 5.20 -32.36 7.49
CA GLY A 175 5.65 -32.54 6.09
C GLY A 175 6.90 -31.74 5.72
N LEU A 176 7.12 -30.59 6.38
CA LEU A 176 8.28 -29.72 6.19
C LEU A 176 9.42 -30.00 7.19
N GLY A 177 9.30 -31.02 8.06
CA GLY A 177 10.32 -31.40 9.06
C GLY A 177 10.41 -30.44 10.26
N HIS A 178 9.32 -29.68 10.56
CA HIS A 178 9.25 -28.78 11.70
C HIS A 178 8.38 -29.32 12.82
N PRO A 179 8.67 -28.99 14.10
CA PRO A 179 7.86 -29.40 15.24
C PRO A 179 6.45 -28.84 15.20
N GLU A 180 5.51 -29.57 15.78
CA GLU A 180 4.13 -29.10 15.92
C GLU A 180 4.02 -27.95 16.92
N THR A 181 3.05 -27.07 16.68
CA THR A 181 2.64 -26.03 17.62
C THR A 181 1.54 -26.59 18.51
N LYS A 182 1.66 -26.42 19.82
CA LYS A 182 0.63 -26.84 20.79
C LYS A 182 -0.46 -25.78 20.89
N VAL A 183 -1.71 -26.24 20.91
CA VAL A 183 -2.88 -25.34 21.01
C VAL A 183 -2.86 -24.54 22.30
N ASP A 184 -2.59 -25.18 23.43
CA ASP A 184 -2.58 -24.54 24.75
C ASP A 184 -1.60 -23.36 24.82
N GLU A 185 -0.42 -23.50 24.23
CA GLU A 185 0.60 -22.46 24.21
C GLU A 185 0.16 -21.22 23.41
N LEU A 186 -0.46 -21.44 22.25
CA LEU A 186 -0.95 -20.36 21.40
C LEU A 186 -2.20 -19.70 21.99
N HIS A 187 -3.12 -20.51 22.54
CA HIS A 187 -4.32 -20.06 23.21
C HIS A 187 -3.98 -19.16 24.41
N LYS A 188 -3.08 -19.61 25.29
CA LYS A 188 -2.60 -18.81 26.42
C LYS A 188 -2.04 -17.45 25.98
N LYS A 189 -1.19 -17.44 24.94
CA LYS A 189 -0.63 -16.17 24.41
C LYS A 189 -1.72 -15.22 23.90
N LEU A 190 -2.78 -15.73 23.29
CA LEU A 190 -3.89 -14.91 22.83
C LEU A 190 -4.73 -14.39 23.98
N LEU A 191 -5.02 -15.21 25.02
CA LEU A 191 -5.75 -14.76 26.20
C LEU A 191 -5.00 -13.66 26.97
N GLU A 192 -3.67 -13.67 26.99
CA GLU A 192 -2.86 -12.62 27.64
C GLU A 192 -3.04 -11.24 26.97
N ILE A 193 -3.29 -11.21 25.66
CA ILE A 193 -3.44 -9.96 24.90
C ILE A 193 -4.90 -9.56 24.62
N ALA A 194 -5.83 -10.52 24.66
CA ALA A 194 -7.24 -10.31 24.33
C ALA A 194 -7.85 -9.12 25.09
N PRO A 195 -7.67 -8.94 26.43
CA PRO A 195 -8.22 -7.80 27.16
C PRO A 195 -7.72 -6.43 26.66
N LYS A 196 -6.57 -6.39 25.97
CA LYS A 196 -6.01 -5.15 25.40
C LYS A 196 -6.50 -4.86 23.99
N ILE A 197 -7.03 -5.87 23.28
CA ILE A 197 -7.52 -5.77 21.90
C ILE A 197 -9.04 -5.56 21.88
N ILE A 198 -9.78 -6.33 22.71
CA ILE A 198 -11.24 -6.35 22.75
C ILE A 198 -11.87 -4.93 22.83
N PRO A 199 -11.35 -3.96 23.61
CA PRO A 199 -11.95 -2.64 23.66
C PRO A 199 -11.99 -1.89 22.32
N PHE A 200 -11.13 -2.24 21.37
CA PHE A 200 -11.08 -1.62 20.04
C PHE A 200 -11.99 -2.29 19.00
N ILE A 201 -12.62 -3.44 19.34
CA ILE A 201 -13.48 -4.18 18.41
C ILE A 201 -14.76 -3.39 18.13
N SER A 202 -15.11 -3.30 16.85
CA SER A 202 -16.32 -2.58 16.42
C SER A 202 -16.87 -3.17 15.12
N PRO A 203 -18.18 -3.12 14.88
CA PRO A 203 -18.79 -3.38 13.58
C PRO A 203 -18.49 -2.21 12.63
N VAL A 204 -17.29 -2.23 12.02
CA VAL A 204 -16.73 -1.14 11.22
C VAL A 204 -17.66 -0.72 10.09
N TRP A 205 -18.35 -1.67 9.43
CA TRP A 205 -19.31 -1.34 8.37
C TRP A 205 -20.42 -0.40 8.87
N ASN A 206 -20.90 -0.60 10.10
CA ASN A 206 -21.94 0.25 10.71
C ASN A 206 -21.37 1.63 11.07
N ALA A 207 -20.20 1.67 11.71
CA ALA A 207 -19.53 2.93 12.05
C ALA A 207 -19.25 3.79 10.81
N LEU A 208 -18.88 3.18 9.69
CA LEU A 208 -18.65 3.88 8.43
C LEU A 208 -19.97 4.34 7.77
N ASP A 209 -21.05 3.58 7.91
CA ASP A 209 -22.37 4.00 7.42
C ASP A 209 -22.88 5.20 8.21
N GLU A 210 -22.78 5.18 9.53
CA GLU A 210 -23.11 6.32 10.41
C GLU A 210 -22.26 7.56 10.06
N ALA A 211 -20.96 7.39 9.81
CA ALA A 211 -20.10 8.49 9.40
C ALA A 211 -20.57 9.10 8.06
N ARG A 212 -20.99 8.28 7.09
CA ARG A 212 -21.52 8.75 5.81
C ARG A 212 -22.87 9.46 5.95
N GLN A 213 -23.78 8.93 6.79
CA GLN A 213 -25.07 9.58 7.09
C GLN A 213 -24.90 10.95 7.76
N ASN A 214 -23.80 11.14 8.48
CA ASN A 214 -23.42 12.41 9.11
C ASN A 214 -22.49 13.27 8.25
N ASP A 215 -22.43 13.05 6.92
CA ASP A 215 -21.62 13.80 5.96
C ASP A 215 -20.13 13.90 6.30
N LYS A 216 -19.58 12.92 7.03
CA LYS A 216 -18.16 12.87 7.36
C LYS A 216 -17.33 12.54 6.13
N LYS A 217 -16.16 13.17 6.02
CA LYS A 217 -15.16 12.90 4.98
C LYS A 217 -14.36 11.66 5.34
N ILE A 218 -14.47 10.63 4.52
CA ILE A 218 -13.74 9.37 4.72
C ILE A 218 -12.59 9.28 3.74
N LEU A 219 -11.39 9.03 4.28
CA LEU A 219 -10.18 8.73 3.52
C LEU A 219 -9.87 7.24 3.65
N PHE A 220 -9.93 6.51 2.54
CA PHE A 220 -9.49 5.12 2.47
C PHE A 220 -8.02 5.07 2.06
N GLU A 221 -7.17 4.61 2.95
CA GLU A 221 -5.72 4.55 2.81
C GLU A 221 -5.28 3.16 2.36
N GLY A 222 -4.88 3.05 1.09
CA GLY A 222 -4.29 1.83 0.53
C GLY A 222 -2.81 1.68 0.87
N ALA A 223 -2.35 0.45 0.89
CA ALA A 223 -0.96 0.07 1.01
C ALA A 223 -0.46 -0.59 -0.28
N GLN A 224 0.84 -0.70 -0.49
CA GLN A 224 1.50 -1.22 -1.68
C GLN A 224 1.13 -0.43 -2.96
N GLY A 225 0.96 -1.08 -4.09
CA GLY A 225 0.59 -0.47 -5.36
C GLY A 225 -0.10 -1.46 -6.29
N ALA A 226 -0.79 -0.97 -7.32
CA ALA A 226 -1.63 -1.77 -8.21
C ALA A 226 -0.89 -2.91 -8.92
N MET A 227 0.42 -2.73 -9.21
CA MET A 227 1.23 -3.79 -9.81
C MET A 227 1.66 -4.88 -8.82
N LEU A 228 1.39 -4.70 -7.53
CA LEU A 228 1.52 -5.72 -6.49
C LEU A 228 0.19 -6.37 -6.12
N ASP A 229 -0.91 -6.04 -6.80
CA ASP A 229 -2.22 -6.66 -6.58
C ASP A 229 -2.18 -8.15 -6.91
N ILE A 230 -2.84 -8.98 -6.06
CA ILE A 230 -2.81 -10.44 -6.20
C ILE A 230 -3.41 -10.93 -7.54
N ASP A 231 -4.43 -10.22 -8.06
CA ASP A 231 -5.13 -10.60 -9.28
C ASP A 231 -4.63 -9.83 -10.52
N HIS A 232 -4.30 -8.55 -10.36
CA HIS A 232 -4.01 -7.63 -11.47
C HIS A 232 -2.54 -7.24 -11.59
N GLY A 233 -1.71 -7.63 -10.61
CA GLY A 233 -0.28 -7.31 -10.57
C GLY A 233 0.60 -8.26 -11.38
N THR A 234 1.90 -8.16 -11.16
CA THR A 234 2.94 -8.96 -11.83
C THR A 234 3.14 -10.31 -11.13
N TYR A 235 2.08 -11.13 -11.10
CA TYR A 235 2.09 -12.45 -10.47
C TYR A 235 3.22 -13.36 -11.01
N PRO A 236 3.95 -14.12 -10.15
CA PRO A 236 3.72 -14.32 -8.71
C PRO A 236 4.40 -13.28 -7.80
N PHE A 237 5.09 -12.29 -8.33
CA PHE A 237 5.83 -11.28 -7.58
C PHE A 237 4.91 -10.13 -7.14
N VAL A 238 3.96 -10.46 -6.27
CA VAL A 238 2.88 -9.60 -5.77
C VAL A 238 2.70 -9.75 -4.26
N THR A 239 1.90 -8.88 -3.64
CA THR A 239 1.41 -9.09 -2.28
C THR A 239 0.20 -10.04 -2.30
N SER A 240 -0.19 -10.56 -1.15
CA SER A 240 -1.29 -11.53 -1.04
C SER A 240 -2.66 -10.87 -0.86
N SER A 241 -2.78 -9.59 -1.10
CA SER A 241 -4.05 -8.85 -1.02
C SER A 241 -4.36 -8.11 -2.31
N ASN A 242 -5.63 -7.78 -2.52
CA ASN A 242 -6.00 -6.81 -3.53
C ASN A 242 -5.61 -5.40 -3.07
N THR A 243 -4.89 -4.67 -3.93
CA THR A 243 -4.37 -3.32 -3.68
C THR A 243 -5.08 -2.26 -4.50
N ILE A 244 -5.96 -2.67 -5.41
CA ILE A 244 -6.79 -1.78 -6.23
C ILE A 244 -7.91 -1.15 -5.40
N ALA A 245 -8.49 -0.05 -5.88
CA ALA A 245 -9.46 0.73 -5.10
C ALA A 245 -10.75 -0.03 -4.76
N GLY A 246 -11.17 -1.00 -5.57
CA GLY A 246 -12.33 -1.84 -5.28
C GLY A 246 -12.25 -2.57 -3.94
N GLN A 247 -11.04 -2.86 -3.47
CA GLN A 247 -10.80 -3.47 -2.17
C GLN A 247 -11.18 -2.54 -1.00
N ALA A 248 -11.23 -1.23 -1.18
CA ALA A 248 -11.68 -0.31 -0.14
C ALA A 248 -13.13 -0.59 0.26
N ALA A 249 -13.98 -0.93 -0.69
CA ALA A 249 -15.36 -1.33 -0.42
C ALA A 249 -15.42 -2.67 0.34
N ALA A 250 -14.85 -3.73 -0.24
CA ALA A 250 -14.88 -5.07 0.34
C ALA A 250 -14.14 -5.16 1.69
N GLY A 251 -13.00 -4.45 1.80
CA GLY A 251 -12.11 -4.49 2.97
C GLY A 251 -12.50 -3.58 4.13
N SER A 252 -13.56 -2.77 3.98
CA SER A 252 -14.09 -1.93 5.06
C SER A 252 -15.60 -2.10 5.27
N GLY A 253 -16.28 -2.85 4.37
CA GLY A 253 -17.70 -3.13 4.48
C GLY A 253 -18.62 -2.00 4.00
N VAL A 254 -18.11 -1.06 3.18
CA VAL A 254 -18.94 -0.05 2.51
C VAL A 254 -19.37 -0.51 1.11
N GLY A 255 -20.49 -0.02 0.61
CA GLY A 255 -20.90 -0.28 -0.77
C GLY A 255 -19.95 0.40 -1.79
N PRO A 256 -19.77 -0.17 -3.00
CA PRO A 256 -18.89 0.41 -4.02
C PRO A 256 -19.22 1.86 -4.39
N SER A 257 -20.49 2.25 -4.33
CA SER A 257 -20.96 3.62 -4.59
C SER A 257 -20.48 4.66 -3.57
N ALA A 258 -19.93 4.20 -2.43
CA ALA A 258 -19.32 5.08 -1.44
C ALA A 258 -17.92 5.58 -1.86
N LEU A 259 -17.31 4.99 -2.87
CA LEU A 259 -15.98 5.36 -3.38
C LEU A 259 -16.11 6.45 -4.45
N ASN A 260 -16.24 7.71 -4.01
CA ASN A 260 -16.60 8.80 -4.92
C ASN A 260 -15.40 9.31 -5.75
N TYR A 261 -14.21 9.33 -5.17
CA TYR A 261 -12.99 9.79 -5.82
C TYR A 261 -11.84 8.82 -5.56
N VAL A 262 -11.18 8.36 -6.60
CA VAL A 262 -10.01 7.49 -6.49
C VAL A 262 -8.77 8.26 -6.94
N LEU A 263 -7.86 8.51 -5.98
CA LEU A 263 -6.59 9.18 -6.22
C LEU A 263 -5.47 8.15 -6.38
N GLY A 264 -4.91 8.07 -7.58
CA GLY A 264 -3.73 7.25 -7.86
C GLY A 264 -2.45 8.01 -7.52
N ILE A 265 -1.62 7.45 -6.65
CA ILE A 265 -0.30 8.03 -6.37
C ILE A 265 0.71 7.40 -7.33
N THR A 266 1.42 8.25 -8.06
CA THR A 266 2.31 7.85 -9.15
C THR A 266 3.61 8.64 -9.06
N LYS A 267 4.77 8.00 -9.07
CA LYS A 267 6.05 8.70 -9.23
C LYS A 267 6.21 9.19 -10.67
N ALA A 268 6.92 10.29 -10.84
CA ALA A 268 7.35 10.78 -12.16
C ALA A 268 8.36 9.86 -12.87
N TYR A 269 8.79 8.80 -12.23
CA TYR A 269 9.59 7.68 -12.75
C TYR A 269 9.08 6.39 -12.08
N THR A 270 9.71 5.25 -12.31
CA THR A 270 9.25 3.98 -11.75
C THR A 270 10.29 3.39 -10.81
N THR A 271 9.82 2.79 -9.71
CA THR A 271 10.68 2.01 -8.81
C THR A 271 10.04 0.68 -8.44
N ARG A 272 10.89 -0.32 -8.17
CA ARG A 272 10.44 -1.62 -7.70
C ARG A 272 11.39 -2.15 -6.61
N VAL A 273 10.81 -2.76 -5.58
CA VAL A 273 11.54 -3.55 -4.57
C VAL A 273 11.35 -5.04 -4.87
N GLY A 274 12.39 -5.83 -4.68
CA GLY A 274 12.32 -7.29 -4.85
C GLY A 274 12.45 -7.77 -6.29
N GLU A 275 12.12 -9.03 -6.45
CA GLU A 275 12.25 -9.74 -7.71
C GLU A 275 11.07 -9.46 -8.66
N GLY A 276 11.14 -10.05 -9.85
CA GLY A 276 10.09 -9.97 -10.85
C GLY A 276 10.33 -8.96 -11.96
N PRO A 277 9.44 -8.92 -12.97
CA PRO A 277 9.61 -8.14 -14.17
C PRO A 277 9.57 -6.64 -13.90
N PHE A 278 10.44 -5.89 -14.60
CA PHE A 278 10.48 -4.43 -14.57
C PHE A 278 10.87 -3.93 -15.96
N PRO A 279 9.92 -3.80 -16.89
CA PRO A 279 10.23 -3.52 -18.31
C PRO A 279 11.04 -2.26 -18.55
N THR A 280 10.84 -1.22 -17.73
CA THR A 280 11.54 0.07 -17.88
C THR A 280 12.76 0.23 -16.98
N GLU A 281 13.25 -0.85 -16.36
CA GLU A 281 14.41 -0.81 -15.47
C GLU A 281 15.67 -0.28 -16.18
N LEU A 282 16.45 0.51 -15.45
CA LEU A 282 17.69 1.10 -15.91
C LEU A 282 18.89 0.57 -15.10
N HIS A 283 19.89 0.11 -15.82
CA HIS A 283 21.15 -0.41 -15.26
C HIS A 283 22.34 0.52 -15.54
N ASP A 284 22.06 1.75 -15.94
CA ASP A 284 23.02 2.77 -16.33
C ASP A 284 23.13 3.91 -15.30
N ASN A 285 23.92 4.94 -15.64
CA ASN A 285 24.10 6.14 -14.80
C ASN A 285 22.77 6.89 -14.53
N VAL A 286 21.79 6.78 -15.43
CA VAL A 286 20.47 7.41 -15.22
C VAL A 286 19.73 6.69 -14.11
N GLY A 287 19.71 5.35 -14.13
CA GLY A 287 19.12 4.54 -13.06
C GLY A 287 19.78 4.80 -11.71
N GLN A 288 21.11 4.90 -11.68
CA GLN A 288 21.84 5.25 -10.47
C GLN A 288 21.45 6.65 -9.95
N ARG A 289 21.42 7.66 -10.82
CA ARG A 289 21.03 9.04 -10.49
C ARG A 289 19.60 9.12 -9.93
N LEU A 290 18.64 8.39 -10.50
CA LEU A 290 17.27 8.29 -9.98
C LEU A 290 17.27 7.72 -8.55
N GLY A 291 18.04 6.66 -8.32
CA GLY A 291 18.17 6.03 -6.99
C GLY A 291 18.76 6.96 -5.93
N GLU A 292 19.85 7.64 -6.24
CA GLU A 292 20.54 8.55 -5.34
C GLU A 292 19.70 9.80 -5.03
N ARG A 293 19.24 10.50 -6.07
CA ARG A 293 18.45 11.74 -5.89
C ARG A 293 17.07 11.49 -5.30
N GLY A 294 16.47 10.36 -5.66
CA GLY A 294 15.20 9.92 -5.13
C GLY A 294 15.28 9.33 -3.72
N HIS A 295 16.48 9.14 -3.17
CA HIS A 295 16.70 8.40 -1.91
C HIS A 295 15.95 7.06 -1.93
N GLU A 296 16.12 6.28 -3.01
CA GLU A 296 15.35 5.07 -3.27
C GLU A 296 15.92 3.88 -2.49
N PHE A 297 15.71 3.93 -1.16
CA PHE A 297 16.07 2.86 -0.23
C PHE A 297 14.87 2.46 0.61
N GLY A 298 14.73 1.18 0.91
CA GLY A 298 13.62 0.67 1.72
C GLY A 298 13.68 1.20 3.14
N THR A 299 12.62 1.83 3.61
CA THR A 299 12.53 2.46 4.95
C THR A 299 12.77 1.46 6.09
N VAL A 300 12.39 0.20 5.91
CA VAL A 300 12.50 -0.86 6.92
C VAL A 300 13.74 -1.71 6.72
N THR A 301 14.08 -2.03 5.48
CA THR A 301 15.15 -2.99 5.15
C THR A 301 16.44 -2.32 4.70
N GLY A 302 16.43 -1.02 4.40
CA GLY A 302 17.57 -0.31 3.80
C GLY A 302 17.92 -0.79 2.38
N ARG A 303 17.18 -1.74 1.80
CA ARG A 303 17.45 -2.30 0.48
C ARG A 303 17.24 -1.24 -0.60
N GLN A 304 18.20 -1.13 -1.51
CA GLN A 304 18.09 -0.26 -2.68
C GLN A 304 16.93 -0.70 -3.58
N ARG A 305 16.14 0.27 -4.03
CA ARG A 305 15.08 0.06 -5.01
C ARG A 305 15.67 0.09 -6.42
N ARG A 306 15.18 -0.80 -7.27
CA ARG A 306 15.42 -0.77 -8.71
C ARG A 306 14.70 0.45 -9.28
N CYS A 307 15.34 1.18 -10.20
CA CYS A 307 14.80 2.41 -10.79
C CYS A 307 14.66 2.28 -12.30
N GLY A 308 13.67 2.94 -12.88
CA GLY A 308 13.42 2.94 -14.30
C GLY A 308 12.60 4.14 -14.77
N TRP A 309 12.47 4.30 -16.08
CA TRP A 309 11.64 5.35 -16.68
C TRP A 309 10.15 5.18 -16.34
N PHE A 310 9.40 6.27 -16.47
CA PHE A 310 7.96 6.26 -16.31
C PHE A 310 7.30 5.30 -17.30
N ASP A 311 6.41 4.45 -16.80
CA ASP A 311 5.68 3.46 -17.60
C ASP A 311 4.21 3.83 -17.71
N ALA A 312 3.84 4.48 -18.82
CA ALA A 312 2.47 4.93 -19.06
C ALA A 312 1.52 3.74 -19.32
N VAL A 313 2.02 2.63 -19.86
CA VAL A 313 1.21 1.43 -20.13
C VAL A 313 0.73 0.81 -18.83
N MET A 314 1.65 0.65 -17.88
CA MET A 314 1.38 0.09 -16.56
C MET A 314 0.47 1.00 -15.73
N VAL A 315 0.74 2.32 -15.73
CA VAL A 315 -0.10 3.29 -15.00
C VAL A 315 -1.50 3.33 -15.58
N LYS A 316 -1.66 3.25 -16.90
CA LYS A 316 -2.98 3.17 -17.55
C LYS A 316 -3.74 1.90 -17.17
N GLN A 317 -3.05 0.76 -17.02
CA GLN A 317 -3.67 -0.47 -16.49
C GLN A 317 -4.17 -0.24 -15.05
N ALA A 318 -3.35 0.36 -14.18
CA ALA A 318 -3.74 0.68 -12.81
C ALA A 318 -4.95 1.63 -12.75
N ILE A 319 -5.00 2.64 -13.63
CA ILE A 319 -6.15 3.56 -13.76
C ILE A 319 -7.42 2.78 -14.08
N THR A 320 -7.36 1.89 -15.06
CA THR A 320 -8.51 1.11 -15.51
C THR A 320 -8.99 0.14 -14.42
N THR A 321 -8.08 -0.62 -13.81
CA THR A 321 -8.43 -1.66 -12.82
C THR A 321 -8.86 -1.09 -11.48
N SER A 322 -8.37 0.09 -11.11
CA SER A 322 -8.72 0.77 -9.86
C SER A 322 -9.81 1.83 -10.03
N GLY A 323 -10.21 2.19 -11.26
CA GLY A 323 -11.13 3.32 -11.49
C GLY A 323 -10.56 4.65 -11.01
N ILE A 324 -9.26 4.88 -11.19
CA ILE A 324 -8.59 6.12 -10.77
C ILE A 324 -9.17 7.30 -11.56
N THR A 325 -9.59 8.34 -10.84
CA THR A 325 -10.21 9.56 -11.39
C THR A 325 -9.27 10.76 -11.42
N GLY A 326 -8.15 10.67 -10.70
CA GLY A 326 -7.10 11.68 -10.70
C GLY A 326 -5.79 11.11 -10.18
N ILE A 327 -4.68 11.69 -10.67
CA ILE A 327 -3.32 11.29 -10.29
C ILE A 327 -2.70 12.35 -9.37
N SER A 328 -2.02 11.88 -8.32
CA SER A 328 -1.02 12.67 -7.61
C SER A 328 0.36 12.25 -8.11
N LEU A 329 0.98 13.10 -8.93
CA LEU A 329 2.33 12.86 -9.45
C LEU A 329 3.36 13.30 -8.40
N THR A 330 4.24 12.39 -8.01
CA THR A 330 5.22 12.60 -6.93
C THR A 330 6.64 12.60 -7.45
N LYS A 331 7.55 13.22 -6.68
CA LYS A 331 8.99 13.20 -6.94
C LYS A 331 9.40 13.77 -8.31
N LEU A 332 8.70 14.80 -8.77
CA LEU A 332 9.04 15.49 -10.00
C LEU A 332 10.46 16.11 -9.92
N ASP A 333 10.84 16.62 -8.76
CA ASP A 333 12.13 17.22 -8.43
C ASP A 333 13.34 16.28 -8.63
N VAL A 334 13.11 14.98 -8.61
CA VAL A 334 14.19 14.00 -8.88
C VAL A 334 14.67 14.04 -10.34
N LEU A 335 13.80 14.48 -11.26
CA LEU A 335 14.10 14.60 -12.68
C LEU A 335 14.80 15.92 -13.06
N ASP A 336 14.94 16.87 -12.14
CA ASP A 336 15.60 18.17 -12.40
C ASP A 336 17.01 17.98 -12.98
N GLY A 337 17.37 18.77 -14.00
CA GLY A 337 18.69 18.75 -14.62
C GLY A 337 19.00 17.48 -15.43
N MET A 338 18.02 16.71 -15.84
CA MET A 338 18.16 15.69 -16.87
C MET A 338 18.05 16.34 -18.25
N GLU A 339 18.88 15.91 -19.21
CA GLU A 339 18.84 16.43 -20.57
C GLU A 339 17.68 15.83 -21.38
N GLU A 340 17.41 14.55 -21.18
CA GLU A 340 16.35 13.79 -21.85
C GLU A 340 15.56 12.99 -20.80
N LEU A 341 14.26 12.88 -21.00
CA LEU A 341 13.36 12.03 -20.25
C LEU A 341 12.66 11.07 -21.21
N LYS A 342 12.42 9.83 -20.75
CA LYS A 342 11.72 8.81 -21.54
C LYS A 342 10.47 8.33 -20.85
N ILE A 343 9.41 8.16 -21.64
CA ILE A 343 8.15 7.57 -21.18
C ILE A 343 7.88 6.31 -22.01
N CYS A 344 7.68 5.18 -21.35
CA CYS A 344 7.26 3.95 -22.02
C CYS A 344 5.80 4.08 -22.45
N ILE A 345 5.55 4.00 -23.76
CA ILE A 345 4.23 4.16 -24.38
C ILE A 345 3.63 2.86 -24.91
N ALA A 346 4.46 1.82 -25.06
CA ALA A 346 4.07 0.49 -25.50
C ALA A 346 5.17 -0.52 -25.13
N TYR A 347 4.88 -1.80 -25.29
CA TYR A 347 5.89 -2.86 -25.23
C TYR A 347 6.01 -3.57 -26.57
N LYS A 348 7.18 -4.14 -26.84
CA LYS A 348 7.42 -5.09 -27.92
C LYS A 348 7.62 -6.48 -27.33
N LEU A 349 6.89 -7.47 -27.83
CA LEU A 349 7.05 -8.87 -27.44
C LEU A 349 7.09 -9.72 -28.70
N ASP A 350 8.20 -10.43 -28.90
CA ASP A 350 8.40 -11.34 -30.03
C ASP A 350 8.02 -10.67 -31.39
N GLY A 351 8.38 -9.41 -31.58
CA GLY A 351 8.09 -8.60 -32.77
C GLY A 351 6.74 -7.88 -32.79
N VAL A 352 5.82 -8.19 -31.88
CA VAL A 352 4.48 -7.59 -31.81
C VAL A 352 4.44 -6.44 -30.81
N THR A 353 3.81 -5.32 -31.21
CA THR A 353 3.60 -4.18 -30.30
C THR A 353 2.37 -4.39 -29.44
N LEU A 354 2.54 -4.27 -28.13
CA LEU A 354 1.48 -4.43 -27.12
C LEU A 354 1.25 -3.11 -26.36
N LYS A 355 -0.02 -2.78 -26.12
CA LYS A 355 -0.45 -1.66 -25.27
C LYS A 355 -0.89 -2.12 -23.88
N ARG A 356 -0.46 -3.26 -23.43
CA ARG A 356 -0.74 -3.84 -22.12
C ARG A 356 0.40 -4.78 -21.71
N LEU A 357 0.63 -4.93 -20.42
CA LEU A 357 1.53 -5.95 -19.91
C LEU A 357 0.88 -7.34 -20.09
N PRO A 358 1.58 -8.34 -20.63
CA PRO A 358 1.06 -9.71 -20.67
C PRO A 358 0.91 -10.28 -19.25
N ALA A 359 -0.08 -11.15 -19.03
CA ALA A 359 -0.30 -11.78 -17.72
C ALA A 359 0.72 -12.89 -17.41
N ASN A 360 1.25 -13.55 -18.44
CA ASN A 360 2.20 -14.65 -18.28
C ASN A 360 3.58 -14.14 -17.86
N ALA A 361 4.13 -14.65 -16.76
CA ALA A 361 5.41 -14.21 -16.19
C ALA A 361 6.59 -14.37 -17.15
N SER A 362 6.63 -15.44 -17.96
CA SER A 362 7.69 -15.64 -18.97
C SER A 362 7.59 -14.63 -20.12
N ALA A 363 6.39 -14.21 -20.48
CA ALA A 363 6.18 -13.15 -21.46
C ALA A 363 6.54 -11.78 -20.86
N GLN A 364 6.19 -11.51 -19.61
CA GLN A 364 6.58 -10.28 -18.91
C GLN A 364 8.09 -10.09 -18.85
N ALA A 365 8.85 -11.18 -18.70
CA ALA A 365 10.32 -11.13 -18.66
C ALA A 365 10.97 -10.80 -20.02
N ARG A 366 10.22 -10.96 -21.13
CA ARG A 366 10.74 -10.74 -22.50
C ARG A 366 10.23 -9.46 -23.15
N VAL A 367 9.31 -8.72 -22.51
CA VAL A 367 8.84 -7.46 -23.10
C VAL A 367 9.96 -6.44 -23.12
N GLU A 368 10.06 -5.73 -24.23
CA GLU A 368 10.97 -4.60 -24.44
C GLU A 368 10.16 -3.31 -24.45
N PRO A 369 10.52 -2.28 -23.66
CA PRO A 369 9.80 -1.02 -23.66
C PRO A 369 10.02 -0.23 -24.94
N ILE A 370 8.95 0.36 -25.47
CA ILE A 370 9.00 1.35 -26.55
C ILE A 370 8.84 2.72 -25.92
N TYR A 371 9.82 3.58 -26.11
CA TYR A 371 9.89 4.88 -25.48
C TYR A 371 9.53 6.03 -26.43
N GLU A 372 8.88 7.05 -25.84
CA GLU A 372 8.85 8.40 -26.37
C GLU A 372 9.85 9.24 -25.58
N SER A 373 10.66 10.04 -26.27
CA SER A 373 11.64 10.93 -25.66
C SER A 373 11.11 12.36 -25.58
N LEU A 374 11.37 13.02 -24.47
CA LEU A 374 11.03 14.41 -24.21
C LEU A 374 12.28 15.15 -23.74
N PRO A 375 12.43 16.46 -24.08
CA PRO A 375 13.49 17.25 -23.49
C PRO A 375 13.32 17.37 -21.99
N GLY A 376 14.42 17.30 -21.26
CA GLY A 376 14.46 17.59 -19.85
C GLY A 376 14.50 19.10 -19.58
N TRP A 377 14.76 19.49 -18.34
CA TRP A 377 14.85 20.89 -17.94
C TRP A 377 16.04 21.16 -17.02
N ASN A 378 16.59 22.38 -17.14
CA ASN A 378 17.73 22.81 -16.32
C ASN A 378 17.34 23.57 -15.06
N GLY A 379 16.08 24.00 -14.95
CA GLY A 379 15.53 24.66 -13.75
C GLY A 379 15.24 23.66 -12.63
N SER A 380 14.88 24.20 -11.45
CA SER A 380 14.44 23.36 -10.34
C SER A 380 12.91 23.37 -10.25
N THR A 381 12.32 22.20 -10.03
CA THR A 381 10.90 22.07 -9.68
C THR A 381 10.71 21.98 -8.17
N ARG A 382 11.82 21.84 -7.41
CA ARG A 382 11.78 21.61 -5.97
C ARG A 382 11.15 22.79 -5.23
N GLY A 383 10.14 22.49 -4.41
CA GLY A 383 9.45 23.48 -3.59
C GLY A 383 8.40 24.30 -4.33
N ALA A 384 8.19 24.10 -5.65
CA ALA A 384 7.15 24.78 -6.40
C ALA A 384 5.76 24.45 -5.84
N ARG A 385 4.92 25.49 -5.69
CA ARG A 385 3.53 25.41 -5.16
C ARG A 385 2.50 25.90 -6.16
N SER A 386 2.94 26.36 -7.33
CA SER A 386 2.09 26.75 -8.44
C SER A 386 2.67 26.32 -9.79
N TRP A 387 1.83 26.23 -10.81
CA TRP A 387 2.29 25.92 -12.18
C TRP A 387 3.26 26.94 -12.74
N ALA A 388 3.11 28.21 -12.36
CA ALA A 388 3.94 29.30 -12.85
C ALA A 388 5.40 29.20 -12.37
N GLU A 389 5.64 28.45 -11.29
CA GLU A 389 6.99 28.22 -10.75
C GLU A 389 7.72 27.08 -11.43
N LEU A 390 7.02 26.24 -12.21
CA LEU A 390 7.62 25.10 -12.91
C LEU A 390 8.29 25.54 -14.21
N PRO A 391 9.45 24.94 -14.57
CA PRO A 391 10.00 25.06 -15.92
C PRO A 391 9.00 24.61 -16.99
N ALA A 392 9.01 25.25 -18.14
CA ALA A 392 8.07 24.95 -19.24
C ALA A 392 8.12 23.48 -19.70
N GLU A 393 9.32 22.90 -19.74
CA GLU A 393 9.54 21.49 -20.10
C GLU A 393 8.98 20.54 -19.04
N ALA A 394 9.06 20.89 -17.76
CA ALA A 394 8.44 20.14 -16.67
C ALA A 394 6.91 20.14 -16.80
N VAL A 395 6.32 21.28 -17.13
CA VAL A 395 4.87 21.38 -17.42
C VAL A 395 4.50 20.51 -18.62
N LYS A 396 5.29 20.54 -19.70
CA LYS A 396 5.08 19.69 -20.90
C LYS A 396 5.16 18.22 -20.55
N TYR A 397 6.12 17.82 -19.72
CA TYR A 397 6.25 16.45 -19.24
C TYR A 397 5.01 15.98 -18.49
N VAL A 398 4.53 16.77 -17.52
CA VAL A 398 3.32 16.43 -16.76
C VAL A 398 2.10 16.33 -17.66
N ARG A 399 1.92 17.28 -18.61
CA ARG A 399 0.83 17.23 -19.57
C ARG A 399 0.91 16.01 -20.50
N ARG A 400 2.13 15.66 -20.94
CA ARG A 400 2.29 14.46 -21.77
C ARG A 400 1.98 13.18 -21.02
N VAL A 401 2.32 13.11 -19.73
CA VAL A 401 1.90 12.00 -18.85
C VAL A 401 0.37 11.92 -18.80
N GLU A 402 -0.35 13.04 -18.54
CA GLU A 402 -1.81 13.07 -18.53
C GLU A 402 -2.43 12.52 -19.83
N GLU A 403 -1.91 12.96 -20.98
CA GLU A 403 -2.39 12.52 -22.29
C GLU A 403 -2.20 11.01 -22.50
N LEU A 404 -1.01 10.48 -22.18
CA LEU A 404 -0.68 9.08 -22.41
C LEU A 404 -1.48 8.14 -21.51
N ILE A 405 -1.69 8.51 -20.26
CA ILE A 405 -2.43 7.68 -19.30
C ILE A 405 -3.96 7.89 -19.39
N GLY A 406 -4.40 9.01 -19.99
CA GLY A 406 -5.82 9.35 -20.14
C GLY A 406 -6.52 9.68 -18.80
N CYS A 407 -5.78 10.24 -17.84
CA CYS A 407 -6.29 10.60 -16.53
C CYS A 407 -5.66 11.91 -16.06
N PRO A 408 -6.44 12.87 -15.50
CA PRO A 408 -5.91 14.15 -15.08
C PRO A 408 -4.93 14.03 -13.91
N VAL A 409 -3.86 14.81 -13.94
CA VAL A 409 -2.99 15.00 -12.78
C VAL A 409 -3.63 16.06 -11.89
N SER A 410 -4.19 15.61 -10.77
CA SER A 410 -4.90 16.46 -9.80
C SER A 410 -3.98 17.13 -8.79
N MET A 411 -2.78 16.55 -8.59
CA MET A 411 -1.78 17.06 -7.65
C MET A 411 -0.38 16.78 -8.18
N VAL A 412 0.56 17.70 -7.96
CA VAL A 412 2.00 17.47 -8.20
C VAL A 412 2.76 17.73 -6.91
N SER A 413 3.51 16.73 -6.44
CA SER A 413 4.41 16.85 -5.30
C SER A 413 5.82 17.15 -5.78
N THR A 414 6.37 18.27 -5.35
CA THR A 414 7.61 18.87 -5.85
C THR A 414 8.80 18.75 -4.89
N SER A 415 8.59 18.21 -3.68
CA SER A 415 9.64 17.90 -2.71
C SER A 415 9.14 16.91 -1.65
N PRO A 416 9.98 16.44 -0.72
CA PRO A 416 9.53 15.65 0.43
C PRO A 416 8.65 16.43 1.42
N GLU A 417 8.77 17.76 1.45
CA GLU A 417 8.03 18.62 2.39
C GLU A 417 6.53 18.59 2.13
N ARG A 418 5.75 18.50 3.20
CA ARG A 418 4.30 18.34 3.17
C ARG A 418 3.58 19.38 2.31
N GLU A 419 3.94 20.65 2.48
CA GLU A 419 3.25 21.78 1.84
C GLU A 419 3.69 22.03 0.39
N ASP A 420 4.74 21.33 -0.09
CA ASP A 420 5.24 21.49 -1.45
C ASP A 420 4.42 20.61 -2.41
N VAL A 421 3.18 21.05 -2.63
CA VAL A 421 2.19 20.40 -3.49
C VAL A 421 1.48 21.45 -4.33
N ILE A 422 1.45 21.25 -5.64
CA ILE A 422 0.59 22.00 -6.57
C ILE A 422 -0.75 21.26 -6.61
N LEU A 423 -1.82 21.90 -6.13
CA LEU A 423 -3.17 21.34 -6.13
C LEU A 423 -3.98 21.91 -7.30
N MET A 424 -4.41 21.06 -8.24
CA MET A 424 -5.28 21.45 -9.36
C MET A 424 -6.74 21.08 -9.12
N ARG A 425 -6.98 19.93 -8.49
CA ARG A 425 -8.32 19.47 -8.12
C ARG A 425 -8.30 18.96 -6.69
N ASP A 426 -9.28 19.38 -5.91
CA ASP A 426 -9.45 18.93 -4.54
C ASP A 426 -10.19 17.58 -4.53
N PRO A 427 -9.56 16.47 -4.10
CA PRO A 427 -10.19 15.15 -4.09
C PRO A 427 -11.48 15.08 -3.26
N PHE A 428 -11.62 15.90 -2.20
CA PHE A 428 -12.82 15.94 -1.37
C PHE A 428 -13.97 16.78 -1.93
N LYS A 429 -13.73 17.49 -3.03
CA LYS A 429 -14.79 18.26 -3.73
C LYS A 429 -15.37 17.52 -4.93
N GLY A 430 -14.71 16.45 -5.39
CA GLY A 430 -15.10 15.64 -6.55
C GLY A 430 -14.56 16.15 -7.85
#